data_f3a2aac179596d8d886034a9f84618cf
#
_entry.id   f3a2aac179596d8d886034a9f84618cf
#
_cell.length_a   1.000
_cell.length_b   1.000
_cell.length_c   1.000
_cell.angle_alpha   90.00
_cell.angle_beta   90.00
_cell.angle_gamma   90.00
#
_symmetry.space_group_name_H-M   'P 1'
#
loop_
_entity.id
_entity.type
_entity.pdbx_description
1 polymer ?
#
loop_
_entity_poly.entity_id
_entity_poly.type
_entity_poly.pdbx_seq_one_letter_code
_entity_poly.pdbx_strand_id
1 'polypeptide(L)'
;MEQRIFVGLDVHKRNISVGIAEDGRDGEVRYFGDIENTPVAVEGLLKRLSKPDRHIDFCYEAGPCGYGIYRQILEAGHACCVVAPTKIAIAPGARVKTDRRDAQRLAVLLRAGELTSVWVPDRKHEAMRDLIRARFDAVRQVTAARHQLSSFLLRHGRVYHPNRKPWTKIHSRWLGDQSFEEPAQQIVFQDYVETVWTAVDRRDKMVRRIEEL
;
A
#
# COMPACT_ATOMS: atom_id res chain seq x y z
N MET A 1 -29.06 15.77 25.28
CA MET A 1 -29.05 14.65 24.31
C MET A 1 -27.64 14.56 23.75
N GLU A 2 -27.05 13.39 23.86
CA GLU A 2 -25.71 13.13 23.31
C GLU A 2 -25.74 13.32 21.78
N GLN A 3 -24.95 14.23 21.28
CA GLN A 3 -24.89 14.52 19.84
C GLN A 3 -23.91 13.54 19.18
N ARG A 4 -24.35 12.78 18.17
CA ARG A 4 -23.48 11.89 17.39
C ARG A 4 -23.19 12.50 16.02
N ILE A 5 -21.94 12.44 15.58
CA ILE A 5 -21.53 12.82 14.23
C ILE A 5 -20.66 11.74 13.61
N PHE A 6 -20.73 11.63 12.29
CA PHE A 6 -20.00 10.69 11.46
C PHE A 6 -19.05 11.44 10.55
N VAL A 7 -17.77 11.11 10.58
CA VAL A 7 -16.72 11.82 9.87
C VAL A 7 -16.05 10.90 8.87
N GLY A 8 -16.19 11.21 7.60
CA GLY A 8 -15.52 10.54 6.50
C GLY A 8 -14.25 11.29 6.12
N LEU A 9 -13.14 10.57 6.03
CA LEU A 9 -11.84 11.11 5.64
C LEU A 9 -11.42 10.49 4.30
N ASP A 10 -11.25 11.32 3.29
CA ASP A 10 -10.60 10.90 2.04
C ASP A 10 -9.11 11.27 2.13
N VAL A 11 -8.30 10.24 2.35
CA VAL A 11 -6.89 10.37 2.78
C VAL A 11 -5.95 10.28 1.60
N HIS A 12 -5.31 11.39 1.27
CA HIS A 12 -4.26 11.48 0.27
C HIS A 12 -2.89 11.74 0.88
N LYS A 13 -1.83 11.62 0.09
CA LYS A 13 -0.44 11.79 0.55
C LYS A 13 -0.18 13.13 1.26
N ARG A 14 -0.79 14.23 0.77
CA ARG A 14 -0.52 15.59 1.26
C ARG A 14 -1.66 16.18 2.07
N ASN A 15 -2.88 15.79 1.77
CA ASN A 15 -4.10 16.35 2.34
C ASN A 15 -5.12 15.26 2.66
N ILE A 16 -6.04 15.61 3.52
CA ILE A 16 -7.19 14.81 3.92
C ILE A 16 -8.41 15.69 3.73
N SER A 17 -9.32 15.27 2.85
CA SER A 17 -10.63 15.90 2.72
C SER A 17 -11.58 15.36 3.78
N VAL A 18 -12.29 16.25 4.47
CA VAL A 18 -13.10 15.92 5.64
C VAL A 18 -14.58 16.19 5.34
N GLY A 19 -15.39 15.14 5.37
CA GLY A 19 -16.84 15.21 5.28
C GLY A 19 -17.47 14.87 6.63
N ILE A 20 -18.56 15.55 6.98
CA ILE A 20 -19.32 15.32 8.24
C ILE A 20 -20.77 15.07 7.90
N ALA A 21 -21.34 14.03 8.52
CA ALA A 21 -22.78 13.78 8.54
C ALA A 21 -23.26 13.81 10.00
N GLU A 22 -24.30 14.58 10.27
CA GLU A 22 -24.97 14.58 11.57
C GLU A 22 -25.89 13.38 11.70
N ASP A 23 -26.22 13.01 12.94
CA ASP A 23 -27.07 11.84 13.22
C ASP A 23 -28.50 12.03 12.67
N GLY A 24 -29.18 10.90 12.46
CA GLY A 24 -30.53 10.85 11.90
C GLY A 24 -30.54 10.84 10.37
N ARG A 25 -31.66 10.35 9.81
CA ARG A 25 -31.84 10.16 8.35
C ARG A 25 -31.68 11.46 7.57
N ASP A 26 -32.22 12.57 8.13
CA ASP A 26 -32.24 13.91 7.53
C ASP A 26 -31.12 14.80 8.10
N GLY A 27 -30.17 14.24 8.87
CA GLY A 27 -29.06 14.99 9.44
C GLY A 27 -28.22 15.66 8.37
N GLU A 28 -27.77 16.89 8.65
CA GLU A 28 -26.97 17.67 7.71
C GLU A 28 -25.72 16.91 7.25
N VAL A 29 -25.43 16.98 5.97
CA VAL A 29 -24.20 16.47 5.37
C VAL A 29 -23.41 17.64 4.80
N ARG A 30 -22.25 17.90 5.38
CA ARG A 30 -21.43 19.06 4.99
C ARG A 30 -19.98 18.68 4.76
N TYR A 31 -19.35 19.45 3.92
CA TYR A 31 -17.90 19.42 3.76
C TYR A 31 -17.26 20.33 4.80
N PHE A 32 -16.35 19.77 5.60
CA PHE A 32 -15.65 20.52 6.64
C PHE A 32 -14.47 21.31 6.07
N GLY A 33 -13.80 20.76 5.05
CA GLY A 33 -12.63 21.33 4.41
C GLY A 33 -11.51 20.30 4.26
N ASP A 34 -10.39 20.75 3.74
CA ASP A 34 -9.15 19.98 3.68
C ASP A 34 -8.25 20.32 4.87
N ILE A 35 -7.53 19.32 5.34
CA ILE A 35 -6.42 19.48 6.28
C ILE A 35 -5.16 18.84 5.69
N GLU A 36 -3.99 19.26 6.15
CA GLU A 36 -2.77 18.57 5.81
C GLU A 36 -2.75 17.15 6.40
N ASN A 37 -2.17 16.19 5.67
CA ASN A 37 -1.98 14.84 6.18
C ASN A 37 -0.73 14.80 7.09
N THR A 38 -0.84 15.45 8.23
CA THR A 38 0.18 15.48 9.30
C THR A 38 -0.46 15.16 10.65
N PRO A 39 0.29 14.54 11.60
CA PRO A 39 -0.24 14.25 12.93
C PRO A 39 -0.79 15.49 13.64
N VAL A 40 -0.14 16.64 13.48
CA VAL A 40 -0.56 17.91 14.09
C VAL A 40 -1.89 18.40 13.53
N ALA A 41 -2.08 18.32 12.21
CA ALA A 41 -3.33 18.72 11.58
C ALA A 41 -4.49 17.81 11.96
N VAL A 42 -4.25 16.48 12.04
CA VAL A 42 -5.24 15.50 12.53
C VAL A 42 -5.60 15.79 13.99
N GLU A 43 -4.62 16.03 14.86
CA GLU A 43 -4.88 16.41 16.25
C GLU A 43 -5.73 17.69 16.34
N GLY A 44 -5.40 18.69 15.51
CA GLY A 44 -6.17 19.93 15.40
C GLY A 44 -7.62 19.68 14.97
N LEU A 45 -7.85 18.79 14.01
CA LEU A 45 -9.19 18.35 13.59
C LEU A 45 -9.94 17.70 14.76
N LEU A 46 -9.34 16.75 15.45
CA LEU A 46 -9.92 16.05 16.59
C LEU A 46 -10.35 17.07 17.68
N LYS A 47 -9.45 17.98 18.08
CA LYS A 47 -9.76 19.05 19.07
C LYS A 47 -10.92 19.96 18.63
N ARG A 48 -10.99 20.31 17.34
CA ARG A 48 -12.08 21.19 16.81
C ARG A 48 -13.42 20.50 16.76
N LEU A 49 -13.45 19.17 16.56
CA LEU A 49 -14.69 18.40 16.49
C LEU A 49 -15.16 17.90 17.86
N SER A 50 -14.25 17.63 18.79
CA SER A 50 -14.56 17.13 20.13
C SER A 50 -15.31 18.20 20.95
N LYS A 51 -16.43 17.78 21.57
CA LYS A 51 -17.22 18.53 22.53
C LYS A 51 -17.63 17.58 23.65
N PRO A 52 -17.88 18.06 24.90
CA PRO A 52 -18.19 17.22 26.04
C PRO A 52 -19.32 16.19 25.81
N ASP A 53 -20.37 16.60 25.07
CA ASP A 53 -21.57 15.76 24.84
C ASP A 53 -21.65 15.25 23.40
N ARG A 54 -20.47 15.07 22.71
CA ARG A 54 -20.45 14.65 21.33
C ARG A 54 -19.69 13.33 21.15
N HIS A 55 -20.39 12.33 20.64
CA HIS A 55 -19.78 11.11 20.14
C HIS A 55 -19.39 11.26 18.65
N ILE A 56 -18.17 10.85 18.30
CA ILE A 56 -17.64 11.00 16.95
C ILE A 56 -17.16 9.65 16.45
N ASP A 57 -17.73 9.21 15.33
CA ASP A 57 -17.29 8.05 14.60
C ASP A 57 -16.56 8.49 13.32
N PHE A 58 -15.37 7.98 13.12
CA PHE A 58 -14.55 8.24 11.93
C PHE A 58 -14.50 7.04 10.99
N CYS A 59 -14.35 7.32 9.69
CA CYS A 59 -13.96 6.28 8.73
C CYS A 59 -13.06 6.85 7.64
N TYR A 60 -12.25 5.96 7.06
CA TYR A 60 -11.49 6.25 5.86
C TYR A 60 -11.19 4.96 5.06
N GLU A 61 -10.84 5.13 3.77
CA GLU A 61 -10.46 4.02 2.91
C GLU A 61 -9.03 3.54 3.21
N ALA A 62 -8.85 2.21 3.28
CA ALA A 62 -7.53 1.60 3.36
C ALA A 62 -6.70 1.95 2.13
N GLY A 63 -5.55 2.55 2.33
CA GLY A 63 -4.70 3.04 1.26
C GLY A 63 -3.22 3.06 1.63
N PRO A 64 -2.37 3.63 0.77
CA PRO A 64 -0.93 3.69 0.98
C PRO A 64 -0.50 4.54 2.17
N CYS A 65 -1.39 5.37 2.72
CA CYS A 65 -1.12 6.20 3.90
C CYS A 65 -1.12 5.40 5.22
N GLY A 66 -1.45 4.11 5.17
CA GLY A 66 -1.37 3.20 6.31
C GLY A 66 -2.39 3.46 7.42
N TYR A 67 -2.04 3.12 8.65
CA TYR A 67 -2.95 3.12 9.80
C TYR A 67 -2.58 4.14 10.89
N GLY A 68 -1.70 5.10 10.60
CA GLY A 68 -1.30 6.14 11.55
C GLY A 68 -2.47 6.98 12.04
N ILE A 69 -3.33 7.43 11.12
CA ILE A 69 -4.55 8.20 11.42
C ILE A 69 -5.52 7.39 12.29
N TYR A 70 -5.74 6.12 11.96
CA TYR A 70 -6.58 5.22 12.75
C TYR A 70 -6.13 5.17 14.22
N ARG A 71 -4.83 4.96 14.46
CA ARG A 71 -4.28 4.90 15.82
C ARG A 71 -4.43 6.21 16.55
N GLN A 72 -4.15 7.33 15.88
CA GLN A 72 -4.28 8.66 16.47
C GLN A 72 -5.72 8.97 16.87
N ILE A 73 -6.71 8.57 16.06
CA ILE A 73 -8.14 8.73 16.37
C ILE A 73 -8.53 7.90 17.59
N LEU A 74 -8.07 6.63 17.66
CA LEU A 74 -8.34 5.76 18.81
C LEU A 74 -7.66 6.27 20.10
N GLU A 75 -6.42 6.74 20.01
CA GLU A 75 -5.68 7.33 21.14
C GLU A 75 -6.38 8.59 21.68
N ALA A 76 -7.10 9.31 20.82
CA ALA A 76 -7.94 10.44 21.22
C ALA A 76 -9.32 10.04 21.79
N GLY A 77 -9.61 8.74 21.92
CA GLY A 77 -10.85 8.22 22.50
C GLY A 77 -12.03 8.14 21.53
N HIS A 78 -11.81 8.25 20.24
CA HIS A 78 -12.86 8.18 19.23
C HIS A 78 -12.86 6.84 18.49
N ALA A 79 -14.01 6.41 17.98
CA ALA A 79 -14.11 5.24 17.11
C ALA A 79 -13.63 5.54 15.69
N CYS A 80 -12.98 4.55 15.06
CA CYS A 80 -12.54 4.67 13.67
C CYS A 80 -12.75 3.35 12.92
N CYS A 81 -13.38 3.43 11.74
CA CYS A 81 -13.59 2.33 10.81
C CYS A 81 -12.69 2.51 9.58
N VAL A 82 -11.81 1.55 9.32
CA VAL A 82 -11.04 1.49 8.07
C VAL A 82 -11.73 0.54 7.12
N VAL A 83 -12.01 0.97 5.89
CA VAL A 83 -12.78 0.20 4.91
C VAL A 83 -11.97 -0.11 3.66
N ALA A 84 -12.21 -1.27 3.05
CA ALA A 84 -11.58 -1.59 1.77
C ALA A 84 -12.29 -0.85 0.64
N PRO A 85 -11.57 -0.19 -0.30
CA PRO A 85 -12.17 0.50 -1.43
C PRO A 85 -13.15 -0.37 -2.25
N THR A 86 -12.84 -1.65 -2.38
CA THR A 86 -13.66 -2.64 -3.14
C THR A 86 -14.97 -3.01 -2.45
N LYS A 87 -15.13 -2.66 -1.17
CA LYS A 87 -16.35 -2.93 -0.39
C LYS A 87 -17.25 -1.70 -0.23
N ILE A 88 -16.89 -0.57 -0.83
CA ILE A 88 -17.70 0.63 -0.79
C ILE A 88 -18.67 0.59 -1.99
N ALA A 89 -19.97 0.61 -1.69
CA ALA A 89 -20.99 0.63 -2.73
C ALA A 89 -20.84 1.86 -3.64
N ILE A 90 -20.76 1.68 -4.96
CA ILE A 90 -20.67 2.77 -5.93
C ILE A 90 -22.09 3.13 -6.34
N ALA A 91 -22.52 4.38 -6.08
CA ALA A 91 -23.84 4.84 -6.50
C ALA A 91 -23.93 4.88 -8.03
N PRO A 92 -24.97 4.32 -8.65
CA PRO A 92 -25.21 4.46 -10.08
C PRO A 92 -25.24 5.93 -10.49
N GLY A 93 -24.50 6.31 -11.53
CA GLY A 93 -24.49 7.67 -12.06
C GLY A 93 -23.50 8.65 -11.44
N ALA A 94 -22.68 8.25 -10.46
CA ALA A 94 -21.61 9.08 -9.91
C ALA A 94 -20.46 9.24 -10.93
N ARG A 95 -20.62 10.12 -11.94
CA ARG A 95 -19.65 10.33 -13.02
C ARG A 95 -18.46 11.22 -12.64
N VAL A 96 -18.60 12.07 -11.63
CA VAL A 96 -17.55 13.00 -11.22
C VAL A 96 -17.09 12.65 -9.82
N LYS A 97 -15.90 12.08 -9.75
CA LYS A 97 -15.19 11.80 -8.51
C LYS A 97 -14.44 13.04 -8.07
N THR A 98 -14.66 13.48 -6.83
CA THR A 98 -13.89 14.55 -6.17
C THR A 98 -13.69 14.20 -4.71
N ASP A 99 -12.53 14.51 -4.17
CA ASP A 99 -12.14 14.21 -2.79
C ASP A 99 -13.19 14.70 -1.77
N ARG A 100 -13.75 15.90 -2.02
CA ARG A 100 -14.86 16.45 -1.24
C ARG A 100 -16.08 15.51 -1.22
N ARG A 101 -16.52 15.02 -2.37
CA ARG A 101 -17.69 14.13 -2.48
C ARG A 101 -17.41 12.77 -1.87
N ASP A 102 -16.19 12.27 -2.03
CA ASP A 102 -15.78 10.98 -1.48
C ASP A 102 -15.77 11.03 0.05
N ALA A 103 -15.23 12.09 0.65
CA ALA A 103 -15.28 12.31 2.10
C ALA A 103 -16.72 12.41 2.64
N GLN A 104 -17.58 13.22 2.01
CA GLN A 104 -18.99 13.33 2.42
C GLN A 104 -19.73 12.00 2.27
N ARG A 105 -19.48 11.25 1.20
CA ARG A 105 -20.07 9.94 0.98
C ARG A 105 -19.65 8.92 2.04
N LEU A 106 -18.39 8.89 2.41
CA LEU A 106 -17.88 8.02 3.49
C LEU A 106 -18.62 8.32 4.80
N ALA A 107 -18.82 9.61 5.13
CA ALA A 107 -19.57 10.01 6.33
C ALA A 107 -21.03 9.53 6.30
N VAL A 108 -21.70 9.64 5.14
CA VAL A 108 -23.08 9.17 4.95
C VAL A 108 -23.19 7.65 5.07
N LEU A 109 -22.29 6.90 4.43
CA LEU A 109 -22.28 5.45 4.49
C LEU A 109 -21.94 4.94 5.90
N LEU A 110 -21.06 5.62 6.63
CA LEU A 110 -20.78 5.32 8.03
C LEU A 110 -22.03 5.52 8.90
N ARG A 111 -22.73 6.64 8.73
CA ARG A 111 -24.00 6.91 9.41
C ARG A 111 -25.06 5.85 9.13
N ALA A 112 -25.15 5.40 7.88
CA ALA A 112 -26.11 4.37 7.47
C ALA A 112 -25.73 2.94 7.94
N GLY A 113 -24.54 2.74 8.50
CA GLY A 113 -24.06 1.41 8.88
C GLY A 113 -23.70 0.50 7.70
N GLU A 114 -23.51 1.07 6.51
CA GLU A 114 -23.23 0.34 5.25
C GLU A 114 -21.76 0.04 5.04
N LEU A 115 -20.89 0.53 5.92
CA LEU A 115 -19.44 0.30 5.81
C LEU A 115 -19.03 -0.98 6.55
N THR A 116 -18.33 -1.86 5.84
CA THR A 116 -17.70 -3.03 6.44
C THR A 116 -16.24 -2.74 6.74
N SER A 117 -15.89 -2.73 8.04
CA SER A 117 -14.52 -2.53 8.47
C SER A 117 -13.60 -3.65 8.01
N VAL A 118 -12.36 -3.31 7.70
CA VAL A 118 -11.27 -4.29 7.57
C VAL A 118 -10.53 -4.41 8.90
N TRP A 119 -9.95 -5.57 9.14
CA TRP A 119 -9.07 -5.75 10.28
C TRP A 119 -7.82 -4.89 10.15
N VAL A 120 -7.59 -4.02 11.12
CA VAL A 120 -6.39 -3.20 11.22
C VAL A 120 -5.34 -3.96 12.02
N PRO A 121 -4.17 -4.24 11.44
CA PRO A 121 -3.11 -4.95 12.16
C PRO A 121 -2.54 -4.07 13.29
N ASP A 122 -2.13 -4.70 14.37
CA ASP A 122 -1.27 -4.05 15.34
C ASP A 122 0.12 -3.75 14.75
N ARG A 123 0.95 -3.00 15.48
CA ARG A 123 2.28 -2.58 15.00
C ARG A 123 3.21 -3.76 14.67
N LYS A 124 3.10 -4.89 15.41
CA LYS A 124 3.91 -6.09 15.17
C LYS A 124 3.51 -6.78 13.87
N HIS A 125 2.21 -6.97 13.67
CA HIS A 125 1.69 -7.56 12.43
C HIS A 125 1.94 -6.66 11.23
N GLU A 126 1.87 -5.34 11.38
CA GLU A 126 2.19 -4.39 10.31
C GLU A 126 3.67 -4.48 9.92
N ALA A 127 4.58 -4.47 10.88
CA ALA A 127 6.01 -4.65 10.65
C ALA A 127 6.32 -5.99 9.95
N MET A 128 5.66 -7.08 10.37
CA MET A 128 5.82 -8.38 9.71
C MET A 128 5.30 -8.35 8.25
N ARG A 129 4.18 -7.67 8.00
CA ARG A 129 3.69 -7.48 6.62
C ARG A 129 4.67 -6.71 5.74
N ASP A 130 5.32 -5.69 6.27
CA ASP A 130 6.30 -4.91 5.51
C ASP A 130 7.54 -5.74 5.19
N LEU A 131 7.99 -6.56 6.13
CA LEU A 131 9.10 -7.49 5.93
C LEU A 131 8.78 -8.54 4.85
N ILE A 132 7.58 -9.12 4.89
CA ILE A 132 7.11 -10.07 3.89
C ILE A 132 6.97 -9.39 2.51
N ARG A 133 6.45 -8.17 2.43
CA ARG A 133 6.38 -7.40 1.17
C ARG A 133 7.77 -7.16 0.60
N ALA A 134 8.74 -6.74 1.42
CA ALA A 134 10.11 -6.54 1.00
C ALA A 134 10.75 -7.83 0.45
N ARG A 135 10.45 -8.99 1.06
CA ARG A 135 10.86 -10.31 0.54
C ARG A 135 10.22 -10.61 -0.82
N PHE A 136 8.91 -10.35 -0.99
CA PHE A 136 8.26 -10.53 -2.29
C PHE A 136 8.85 -9.63 -3.37
N ASP A 137 9.19 -8.39 -3.03
CA ASP A 137 9.84 -7.46 -3.96
C ASP A 137 11.23 -7.98 -4.37
N ALA A 138 12.02 -8.51 -3.43
CA ALA A 138 13.30 -9.11 -3.73
C ALA A 138 13.16 -10.35 -4.66
N VAL A 139 12.14 -11.19 -4.44
CA VAL A 139 11.86 -12.34 -5.34
C VAL A 139 11.49 -11.86 -6.75
N ARG A 140 10.64 -10.82 -6.86
CA ARG A 140 10.26 -10.24 -8.17
C ARG A 140 11.48 -9.67 -8.90
N GLN A 141 12.41 -9.03 -8.20
CA GLN A 141 13.64 -8.51 -8.79
C GLN A 141 14.54 -9.64 -9.34
N VAL A 142 14.67 -10.75 -8.62
CA VAL A 142 15.39 -11.93 -9.14
C VAL A 142 14.75 -12.42 -10.43
N THR A 143 13.43 -12.53 -10.47
CA THR A 143 12.71 -12.99 -11.66
C THR A 143 12.91 -12.02 -12.83
N ALA A 144 12.78 -10.73 -12.62
CA ALA A 144 12.97 -9.71 -13.65
C ALA A 144 14.41 -9.72 -14.20
N ALA A 145 15.43 -9.75 -13.33
CA ALA A 145 16.83 -9.82 -13.74
C ALA A 145 17.14 -11.07 -14.56
N ARG A 146 16.62 -12.23 -14.13
CA ARG A 146 16.74 -13.49 -14.87
C ARG A 146 16.09 -13.43 -16.25
N HIS A 147 14.93 -12.84 -16.37
CA HIS A 147 14.26 -12.64 -17.66
C HIS A 147 15.07 -11.73 -18.59
N GLN A 148 15.62 -10.62 -18.07
CA GLN A 148 16.46 -9.71 -18.84
C GLN A 148 17.69 -10.41 -19.41
N LEU A 149 18.44 -11.14 -18.56
CA LEU A 149 19.61 -11.89 -19.00
C LEU A 149 19.24 -12.99 -20.00
N SER A 150 18.19 -13.76 -19.73
CA SER A 150 17.74 -14.83 -20.65
C SER A 150 17.31 -14.27 -22.01
N SER A 151 16.61 -13.14 -22.04
CA SER A 151 16.20 -12.48 -23.27
C SER A 151 17.38 -11.90 -24.05
N PHE A 152 18.40 -11.38 -23.35
CA PHE A 152 19.63 -10.93 -23.97
C PHE A 152 20.37 -12.10 -24.64
N LEU A 153 20.61 -13.18 -23.91
CA LEU A 153 21.29 -14.39 -24.42
C LEU A 153 20.54 -14.97 -25.61
N LEU A 154 19.21 -15.06 -25.55
CA LEU A 154 18.38 -15.58 -26.63
C LEU A 154 18.52 -14.75 -27.92
N ARG A 155 18.53 -13.41 -27.83
CA ARG A 155 18.74 -12.53 -28.98
C ARG A 155 20.08 -12.76 -29.68
N HIS A 156 21.07 -13.25 -28.95
CA HIS A 156 22.40 -13.57 -29.48
C HIS A 156 22.59 -15.06 -29.77
N GLY A 157 21.50 -15.83 -29.86
CA GLY A 157 21.57 -17.28 -30.17
C GLY A 157 22.19 -18.13 -29.07
N ARG A 158 22.36 -17.58 -27.86
CA ARG A 158 22.95 -18.30 -26.73
C ARG A 158 21.84 -18.99 -25.93
N VAL A 159 21.65 -20.28 -26.15
CA VAL A 159 20.61 -21.08 -25.50
C VAL A 159 21.22 -22.12 -24.57
N TYR A 160 20.87 -22.06 -23.29
CA TYR A 160 21.24 -23.12 -22.35
C TYR A 160 20.45 -24.40 -22.67
N HIS A 161 21.02 -25.55 -22.39
CA HIS A 161 20.43 -26.86 -22.71
C HIS A 161 18.95 -26.96 -22.33
N PRO A 162 18.03 -27.25 -23.29
CA PRO A 162 16.59 -27.26 -23.06
C PRO A 162 16.15 -28.27 -22.00
N ASN A 163 16.90 -29.36 -21.80
CA ASN A 163 16.58 -30.42 -20.84
C ASN A 163 17.25 -30.23 -19.47
N ARG A 164 17.91 -29.12 -19.22
CA ARG A 164 18.58 -28.86 -17.94
C ARG A 164 17.92 -27.66 -17.23
N LYS A 165 17.76 -27.83 -15.93
CA LYS A 165 17.19 -26.77 -15.08
C LYS A 165 18.14 -25.56 -15.03
N PRO A 166 17.68 -24.34 -15.39
CA PRO A 166 18.51 -23.13 -15.29
C PRO A 166 18.72 -22.72 -13.83
N TRP A 167 19.65 -21.80 -13.61
CA TRP A 167 19.97 -21.19 -12.29
C TRP A 167 20.54 -22.19 -11.27
N THR A 168 21.20 -23.23 -11.76
CA THR A 168 22.01 -24.17 -10.98
C THR A 168 23.51 -23.83 -11.07
N LYS A 169 24.36 -24.45 -10.26
CA LYS A 169 25.81 -24.28 -10.35
C LYS A 169 26.35 -24.60 -11.77
N ILE A 170 25.74 -25.55 -12.47
CA ILE A 170 26.12 -25.90 -13.85
C ILE A 170 25.76 -24.78 -14.81
N HIS A 171 24.55 -24.17 -14.65
CA HIS A 171 24.15 -23.01 -15.44
C HIS A 171 25.07 -21.81 -15.17
N SER A 172 25.47 -21.58 -13.92
CA SER A 172 26.42 -20.52 -13.58
C SER A 172 27.77 -20.68 -14.24
N ARG A 173 28.29 -21.90 -14.34
CA ARG A 173 29.50 -22.17 -15.09
C ARG A 173 29.32 -21.88 -16.58
N TRP A 174 28.23 -22.37 -17.17
CA TRP A 174 27.89 -22.09 -18.55
C TRP A 174 27.79 -20.59 -18.85
N LEU A 175 27.21 -19.80 -17.93
CA LEU A 175 27.22 -18.35 -18.04
C LEU A 175 28.63 -17.76 -18.02
N GLY A 176 29.51 -18.29 -17.15
CA GLY A 176 30.92 -17.87 -17.07
C GLY A 176 31.72 -18.15 -18.34
N ASP A 177 31.31 -19.17 -19.11
CA ASP A 177 31.95 -19.54 -20.37
C ASP A 177 31.44 -18.71 -21.58
N GLN A 178 30.43 -17.84 -21.38
CA GLN A 178 29.92 -16.99 -22.47
C GLN A 178 30.77 -15.73 -22.63
N SER A 179 31.08 -15.43 -23.90
CA SER A 179 31.80 -14.23 -24.30
C SER A 179 31.17 -13.63 -25.56
N PHE A 180 31.33 -12.33 -25.74
CA PHE A 180 30.85 -11.59 -26.90
C PHE A 180 32.04 -10.87 -27.56
N GLU A 181 32.08 -10.90 -28.88
CA GLU A 181 33.14 -10.23 -29.66
C GLU A 181 33.06 -8.71 -29.57
N GLU A 182 31.83 -8.18 -29.58
CA GLU A 182 31.58 -6.74 -29.46
C GLU A 182 31.70 -6.28 -28.02
N PRO A 183 32.60 -5.33 -27.70
CA PRO A 183 32.82 -4.87 -26.32
C PRO A 183 31.56 -4.36 -25.64
N ALA A 184 30.66 -3.67 -26.36
CA ALA A 184 29.39 -3.17 -25.84
C ALA A 184 28.46 -4.33 -25.38
N GLN A 185 28.42 -5.43 -26.15
CA GLN A 185 27.62 -6.60 -25.79
C GLN A 185 28.22 -7.32 -24.57
N GLN A 186 29.55 -7.38 -24.49
CA GLN A 186 30.25 -7.97 -23.34
C GLN A 186 29.97 -7.17 -22.06
N ILE A 187 29.98 -5.85 -22.12
CA ILE A 187 29.64 -4.98 -20.98
C ILE A 187 28.19 -5.23 -20.52
N VAL A 188 27.23 -5.24 -21.45
CA VAL A 188 25.82 -5.48 -21.13
C VAL A 188 25.59 -6.87 -20.55
N PHE A 189 26.26 -7.88 -21.08
CA PHE A 189 26.21 -9.25 -20.57
C PHE A 189 26.70 -9.31 -19.12
N GLN A 190 27.84 -8.72 -18.83
CA GLN A 190 28.41 -8.69 -17.49
C GLN A 190 27.51 -7.97 -16.49
N ASP A 191 26.96 -6.80 -16.88
CA ASP A 191 26.00 -6.05 -16.07
C ASP A 191 24.75 -6.88 -15.72
N TYR A 192 24.17 -7.58 -16.71
CA TYR A 192 23.01 -8.44 -16.45
C TYR A 192 23.34 -9.64 -15.55
N VAL A 193 24.50 -10.24 -15.68
CA VAL A 193 24.96 -11.32 -14.80
C VAL A 193 25.13 -10.82 -13.38
N GLU A 194 25.78 -9.68 -13.18
CA GLU A 194 25.96 -9.04 -11.87
C GLU A 194 24.62 -8.67 -11.24
N THR A 195 23.71 -8.09 -12.02
CA THR A 195 22.34 -7.76 -11.58
C THR A 195 21.58 -8.98 -11.05
N VAL A 196 21.68 -10.13 -11.73
CA VAL A 196 21.06 -11.38 -11.25
C VAL A 196 21.67 -11.81 -9.91
N TRP A 197 22.99 -11.82 -9.75
CA TRP A 197 23.63 -12.25 -8.53
C TRP A 197 23.35 -11.31 -7.36
N THR A 198 23.36 -10.02 -7.59
CA THR A 198 23.00 -8.99 -6.59
C THR A 198 21.57 -9.16 -6.13
N ALA A 199 20.64 -9.41 -7.05
CA ALA A 199 19.24 -9.66 -6.70
C ALA A 199 19.06 -10.97 -5.90
N VAL A 200 19.79 -12.03 -6.24
CA VAL A 200 19.79 -13.31 -5.51
C VAL A 200 20.32 -13.12 -4.09
N ASP A 201 21.46 -12.46 -3.93
CA ASP A 201 22.05 -12.18 -2.61
C ASP A 201 21.10 -11.35 -1.72
N ARG A 202 20.48 -10.31 -2.29
CA ARG A 202 19.47 -9.51 -1.57
C ARG A 202 18.30 -10.36 -1.10
N ARG A 203 17.73 -11.22 -1.96
CA ARG A 203 16.65 -12.14 -1.59
C ARG A 203 17.08 -13.07 -0.46
N ASP A 204 18.26 -13.68 -0.56
CA ASP A 204 18.74 -14.65 0.41
C ASP A 204 19.07 -14.01 1.76
N LYS A 205 19.58 -12.78 1.76
CA LYS A 205 19.72 -11.95 2.97
C LYS A 205 18.38 -11.68 3.65
N MET A 206 17.34 -11.36 2.87
CA MET A 206 16.00 -11.14 3.43
C MET A 206 15.42 -12.43 4.04
N VAL A 207 15.59 -13.58 3.38
CA VAL A 207 15.12 -14.87 3.92
C VAL A 207 15.81 -15.17 5.25
N ARG A 208 17.13 -15.08 5.32
CA ARG A 208 17.87 -15.31 6.58
C ARG A 208 17.41 -14.42 7.71
N ARG A 209 17.23 -13.11 7.44
CA ARG A 209 16.76 -12.17 8.47
C ARG A 209 15.33 -12.48 8.96
N ILE A 210 14.48 -13.06 8.13
CA ILE A 210 13.15 -13.51 8.53
C ILE A 210 13.23 -14.75 9.41
N GLU A 211 14.15 -15.66 9.14
CA GLU A 211 14.37 -16.88 9.91
C GLU A 211 15.00 -16.62 11.30
N GLU A 212 15.68 -15.48 11.45
CA GLU A 212 16.31 -15.04 12.71
C GLU A 212 15.34 -14.33 13.67
N LEU A 213 14.12 -13.98 13.23
CA LEU A 213 13.07 -13.31 14.02
C LEU A 213 12.11 -14.27 14.71
#